data_12654162f1890773294305dd5a9e602a
#
_entry.id   12654162f1890773294305dd5a9e602a
#
_cell.length_a   1.000
_cell.length_b   1.000
_cell.length_c   1.000
_cell.angle_alpha   90.00
_cell.angle_beta   90.00
_cell.angle_gamma   90.00
#
_symmetry.space_group_name_H-M   'P 1'
#
loop_
_entity.id
_entity.type
_entity.pdbx_description
1 polymer ?
#
loop_
_entity_poly.entity_id
_entity_poly.type
_entity_poly.pdbx_seq_one_letter_code
_entity_poly.pdbx_strand_id
1 'polypeptide(L)'
;MLRVVCGAAAVLGGLFFSRSSEQISLWRFAICWWGVLVALDGAVRLRHGGSPLPRAKDWIACGAASVLFWDLFELLDLRLRNWWYVGVPRTAAGGVLFSALCFATVLPAVRLGLALLAPRLDAGTSVAGPAPRAARLLAACFAVSLALVLAFPRFTFPLAWVLLWFLFESELARRRDAEPRLSSALQAFRAGDRGVLFRLLALGLPLGFTWEALNWGAARGWVYTVPGFESPRLFEMPLPGYLGYLPFLLECGAALGLLDRTVARLPRQKALILLVAIAGFHWQADRFARRATVVSIEPRLSDAKTLPAQDVERLERAGLRTPRDVLRAGRSVPAGIRDLAEVAEVAHLGIPWAERLESAGVRGQAMLAAADPDRLWERLRAQGGKPPDPGLVRLWVRKARESR
;
A
#
# COMPACT_ATOMS: atom_id res chain seq x y z
N MET A 1 26.26 -7.06 -10.47
CA MET A 1 25.58 -8.11 -11.26
C MET A 1 24.74 -9.03 -10.39
N LEU A 2 25.33 -9.77 -9.41
CA LEU A 2 24.59 -10.76 -8.60
C LEU A 2 23.27 -10.24 -8.00
N ARG A 3 23.25 -9.05 -7.37
CA ARG A 3 22.02 -8.47 -6.79
C ARG A 3 20.93 -8.23 -7.82
N VAL A 4 21.25 -7.78 -9.02
CA VAL A 4 20.27 -7.59 -10.10
C VAL A 4 19.64 -8.93 -10.47
N VAL A 5 20.47 -9.97 -10.65
CA VAL A 5 20.00 -11.32 -10.97
C VAL A 5 19.15 -11.89 -9.84
N CYS A 6 19.60 -11.81 -8.59
CA CYS A 6 18.83 -12.30 -7.44
C CYS A 6 17.51 -11.56 -7.28
N GLY A 7 17.49 -10.23 -7.45
CA GLY A 7 16.28 -9.44 -7.38
C GLY A 7 15.29 -9.79 -8.50
N ALA A 8 15.76 -9.90 -9.73
CA ALA A 8 14.94 -10.33 -10.86
C ALA A 8 14.40 -11.76 -10.65
N ALA A 9 15.23 -12.68 -10.17
CA ALA A 9 14.81 -14.04 -9.85
C ALA A 9 13.74 -14.10 -8.77
N ALA A 10 13.83 -13.25 -7.74
CA ALA A 10 12.80 -13.14 -6.70
C ALA A 10 11.46 -12.63 -7.28
N VAL A 11 11.50 -11.62 -8.16
CA VAL A 11 10.29 -11.11 -8.84
C VAL A 11 9.67 -12.20 -9.72
N LEU A 12 10.44 -12.79 -10.62
CA LEU A 12 9.94 -13.81 -11.55
C LEU A 12 9.47 -15.07 -10.81
N GLY A 13 10.23 -15.52 -9.79
CA GLY A 13 9.85 -16.64 -8.95
C GLY A 13 8.57 -16.38 -8.15
N GLY A 14 8.44 -15.19 -7.55
CA GLY A 14 7.23 -14.77 -6.85
C GLY A 14 6.00 -14.76 -7.76
N LEU A 15 6.13 -14.23 -8.97
CA LEU A 15 5.04 -14.20 -9.96
C LEU A 15 4.69 -15.60 -10.47
N PHE A 16 5.68 -16.43 -10.79
CA PHE A 16 5.47 -17.78 -11.34
C PHE A 16 4.90 -18.74 -10.29
N PHE A 17 5.58 -18.88 -9.15
CA PHE A 17 5.21 -19.85 -8.12
C PHE A 17 3.98 -19.46 -7.30
N SER A 18 3.54 -18.19 -7.33
CA SER A 18 2.27 -17.78 -6.69
C SER A 18 1.04 -18.48 -7.28
N ARG A 19 1.15 -19.06 -8.49
CA ARG A 19 0.06 -19.82 -9.12
C ARG A 19 -0.09 -21.22 -8.56
N SER A 20 1.00 -21.83 -8.08
CA SER A 20 1.05 -23.22 -7.60
C SER A 20 1.19 -23.35 -6.08
N SER A 21 1.64 -22.30 -5.39
CA SER A 21 1.84 -22.30 -3.94
C SER A 21 0.99 -21.22 -3.26
N GLU A 22 0.12 -21.66 -2.33
CA GLU A 22 -0.70 -20.74 -1.51
C GLU A 22 0.20 -19.80 -0.71
N GLN A 23 1.25 -20.30 -0.07
CA GLN A 23 2.16 -19.49 0.74
C GLN A 23 2.86 -18.41 -0.10
N ILE A 24 3.36 -18.75 -1.28
CA ILE A 24 3.99 -17.78 -2.17
C ILE A 24 2.94 -16.77 -2.67
N SER A 25 1.70 -17.20 -2.94
CA SER A 25 0.60 -16.32 -3.33
C SER A 25 0.31 -15.27 -2.24
N LEU A 26 0.27 -15.68 -0.97
CA LEU A 26 0.05 -14.79 0.17
C LEU A 26 1.19 -13.80 0.40
N TRP A 27 2.43 -14.18 0.09
CA TRP A 27 3.62 -13.33 0.26
C TRP A 27 4.10 -12.68 -1.04
N ARG A 28 3.40 -12.90 -2.15
CA ARG A 28 3.82 -12.51 -3.49
C ARG A 28 4.23 -11.04 -3.57
N PHE A 29 3.40 -10.14 -3.09
CA PHE A 29 3.69 -8.71 -3.15
C PHE A 29 5.00 -8.39 -2.41
N ALA A 30 5.15 -8.85 -1.16
CA ALA A 30 6.36 -8.60 -0.39
C ALA A 30 7.60 -9.19 -1.06
N ILE A 31 7.55 -10.46 -1.51
CA ILE A 31 8.67 -11.13 -2.20
C ILE A 31 9.08 -10.34 -3.45
N CYS A 32 8.11 -10.00 -4.31
CA CYS A 32 8.40 -9.31 -5.56
C CYS A 32 8.92 -7.88 -5.30
N TRP A 33 8.31 -7.15 -4.36
CA TRP A 33 8.72 -5.77 -4.10
C TRP A 33 10.10 -5.67 -3.45
N TRP A 34 10.43 -6.57 -2.51
CA TRP A 34 11.80 -6.69 -2.01
C TRP A 34 12.78 -7.12 -3.10
N GLY A 35 12.36 -7.99 -4.03
CA GLY A 35 13.12 -8.33 -5.23
C GLY A 35 13.44 -7.10 -6.08
N VAL A 36 12.46 -6.22 -6.32
CA VAL A 36 12.66 -4.93 -7.01
C VAL A 36 13.69 -4.07 -6.29
N LEU A 37 13.62 -3.96 -4.94
CA LEU A 37 14.60 -3.18 -4.17
C LEU A 37 16.02 -3.74 -4.29
N VAL A 38 16.18 -5.06 -4.21
CA VAL A 38 17.48 -5.72 -4.38
C VAL A 38 18.03 -5.49 -5.79
N ALA A 39 17.18 -5.57 -6.82
CA ALA A 39 17.57 -5.28 -8.19
C ALA A 39 17.98 -3.82 -8.39
N LEU A 40 17.20 -2.87 -7.83
CA LEU A 40 17.52 -1.44 -7.86
C LEU A 40 18.85 -1.14 -7.17
N ASP A 41 19.09 -1.68 -5.96
CA ASP A 41 20.38 -1.52 -5.27
C ASP A 41 21.55 -2.09 -6.08
N GLY A 42 21.32 -3.23 -6.74
CA GLY A 42 22.26 -3.84 -7.67
C GLY A 42 22.59 -2.92 -8.87
N ALA A 43 21.56 -2.34 -9.48
CA ALA A 43 21.69 -1.41 -10.61
C ALA A 43 22.43 -0.11 -10.21
N VAL A 44 22.10 0.45 -9.05
CA VAL A 44 22.81 1.62 -8.49
C VAL A 44 24.31 1.31 -8.28
N ARG A 45 24.63 0.15 -7.71
CA ARG A 45 26.03 -0.29 -7.50
C ARG A 45 26.78 -0.51 -8.82
N LEU A 46 26.12 -1.04 -9.83
CA LEU A 46 26.73 -1.20 -11.15
C LEU A 46 27.03 0.15 -11.82
N ARG A 47 26.12 1.10 -11.65
CA ARG A 47 26.27 2.44 -12.25
C ARG A 47 27.27 3.32 -11.54
N HIS A 48 27.33 3.26 -10.20
CA HIS A 48 28.07 4.23 -9.35
C HIS A 48 29.16 3.63 -8.49
N GLY A 49 29.37 2.31 -8.50
CA GLY A 49 30.34 1.62 -7.63
C GLY A 49 29.91 1.50 -6.17
N GLY A 50 28.82 2.15 -5.77
CA GLY A 50 28.32 2.19 -4.39
C GLY A 50 26.80 2.18 -4.31
N SER A 51 26.26 2.33 -3.08
CA SER A 51 24.82 2.42 -2.82
C SER A 51 24.54 3.53 -1.81
N PRO A 52 23.38 4.23 -1.91
CA PRO A 52 22.95 5.18 -0.89
C PRO A 52 22.55 4.50 0.43
N LEU A 53 22.41 3.17 0.42
CA LEU A 53 22.12 2.32 1.58
C LEU A 53 23.22 1.25 1.73
N PRO A 54 24.49 1.65 2.05
CA PRO A 54 25.62 0.74 1.99
C PRO A 54 25.65 -0.30 3.12
N ARG A 55 25.05 -0.01 4.28
CA ARG A 55 25.10 -0.84 5.50
C ARG A 55 23.69 -1.24 5.95
N ALA A 56 23.57 -2.35 6.67
CA ALA A 56 22.30 -2.83 7.24
C ALA A 56 21.57 -1.76 8.07
N LYS A 57 22.31 -0.98 8.88
CA LYS A 57 21.72 0.10 9.68
C LYS A 57 21.05 1.20 8.82
N ASP A 58 21.56 1.45 7.61
CA ASP A 58 21.02 2.47 6.71
C ASP A 58 19.69 1.96 6.12
N TRP A 59 19.60 0.67 5.81
CA TRP A 59 18.34 0.01 5.42
C TRP A 59 17.32 0.01 6.56
N ILE A 60 17.74 -0.33 7.78
CA ILE A 60 16.87 -0.34 8.96
C ILE A 60 16.32 1.07 9.23
N ALA A 61 17.17 2.09 9.22
CA ALA A 61 16.76 3.47 9.45
C ALA A 61 15.78 3.96 8.37
N CYS A 62 16.10 3.71 7.09
CA CYS A 62 15.24 4.09 5.98
C CYS A 62 13.93 3.31 5.96
N GLY A 63 13.96 2.00 6.26
CA GLY A 63 12.78 1.15 6.35
C GLY A 63 11.87 1.55 7.52
N ALA A 64 12.42 1.81 8.70
CA ALA A 64 11.63 2.26 9.85
C ALA A 64 10.97 3.63 9.59
N ALA A 65 11.70 4.58 8.99
CA ALA A 65 11.12 5.85 8.57
C ALA A 65 10.03 5.66 7.52
N SER A 66 10.20 4.70 6.61
CA SER A 66 9.21 4.33 5.59
C SER A 66 7.93 3.76 6.21
N VAL A 67 8.04 2.90 7.23
CA VAL A 67 6.89 2.39 7.99
C VAL A 67 6.13 3.55 8.63
N LEU A 68 6.82 4.41 9.40
CA LEU A 68 6.19 5.57 10.02
C LEU A 68 5.53 6.50 8.99
N PHE A 69 6.20 6.74 7.87
CA PHE A 69 5.69 7.56 6.78
C PHE A 69 4.38 6.99 6.22
N TRP A 70 4.32 5.69 5.94
CA TRP A 70 3.11 5.05 5.42
C TRP A 70 2.01 4.98 6.47
N ASP A 71 2.33 4.74 7.75
CA ASP A 71 1.35 4.75 8.84
C ASP A 71 0.58 6.08 8.95
N LEU A 72 1.20 7.22 8.57
CA LEU A 72 0.49 8.50 8.50
C LEU A 72 -0.60 8.48 7.42
N PHE A 73 -0.36 7.83 6.27
CA PHE A 73 -1.40 7.62 5.26
C PHE A 73 -2.48 6.66 5.74
N GLU A 74 -2.14 5.60 6.46
CA GLU A 74 -3.13 4.71 7.08
C GLU A 74 -4.06 5.46 8.03
N LEU A 75 -3.52 6.38 8.84
CA LEU A 75 -4.34 7.22 9.71
C LEU A 75 -5.25 8.18 8.92
N LEU A 76 -4.78 8.73 7.81
CA LEU A 76 -5.62 9.54 6.91
C LEU A 76 -6.71 8.67 6.28
N ASP A 77 -6.39 7.43 5.89
CA ASP A 77 -7.36 6.54 5.24
C ASP A 77 -8.46 6.05 6.18
N LEU A 78 -8.26 6.08 7.49
CA LEU A 78 -9.36 5.87 8.45
C LEU A 78 -10.53 6.82 8.19
N ARG A 79 -10.25 8.01 7.66
CA ARG A 79 -11.23 9.04 7.31
C ARG A 79 -11.60 9.03 5.84
N LEU A 80 -10.63 8.80 4.94
CA LEU A 80 -10.82 8.83 3.48
C LEU A 80 -11.53 7.58 2.98
N ARG A 81 -11.09 6.40 3.45
CA ARG A 81 -11.55 5.08 3.00
C ARG A 81 -11.43 4.90 1.49
N ASN A 82 -10.28 5.33 0.95
CA ASN A 82 -10.00 5.28 -0.47
C ASN A 82 -9.37 3.96 -0.90
N TRP A 83 -8.71 3.26 0.04
CA TRP A 83 -8.18 1.92 -0.19
C TRP A 83 -8.55 0.96 0.95
N TRP A 84 -8.60 -0.31 0.62
CA TRP A 84 -9.04 -1.36 1.51
C TRP A 84 -8.15 -2.57 1.35
N TYR A 85 -7.72 -3.15 2.45
CA TYR A 85 -6.89 -4.34 2.45
C TYR A 85 -7.72 -5.61 2.38
N VAL A 86 -7.23 -6.58 1.59
CA VAL A 86 -7.85 -7.89 1.36
C VAL A 86 -6.86 -9.00 1.68
N GLY A 87 -7.37 -10.14 2.14
CA GLY A 87 -6.58 -11.32 2.43
C GLY A 87 -5.52 -11.13 3.53
N VAL A 88 -5.71 -10.20 4.46
CA VAL A 88 -4.71 -9.90 5.50
C VAL A 88 -4.44 -11.12 6.38
N PRO A 89 -3.26 -11.23 7.03
CA PRO A 89 -2.94 -12.35 7.91
C PRO A 89 -3.98 -12.54 9.02
N ARG A 90 -4.26 -13.79 9.36
CA ARG A 90 -5.25 -14.15 10.39
C ARG A 90 -4.87 -13.64 11.78
N THR A 91 -3.59 -13.73 12.14
CA THR A 91 -3.10 -13.25 13.42
C THR A 91 -2.75 -11.77 13.39
N ALA A 92 -2.97 -11.05 14.50
CA ALA A 92 -2.61 -9.66 14.62
C ALA A 92 -1.09 -9.46 14.44
N ALA A 93 -0.27 -10.32 15.05
CA ALA A 93 1.19 -10.25 14.90
C ALA A 93 1.64 -10.49 13.46
N GLY A 94 1.01 -11.45 12.76
CA GLY A 94 1.26 -11.69 11.34
C GLY A 94 0.88 -10.49 10.46
N GLY A 95 -0.21 -9.79 10.80
CA GLY A 95 -0.62 -8.56 10.13
C GLY A 95 0.40 -7.45 10.27
N VAL A 96 0.76 -7.13 11.51
CA VAL A 96 1.78 -6.11 11.82
C VAL A 96 3.12 -6.41 11.14
N LEU A 97 3.57 -7.69 11.16
CA LEU A 97 4.80 -8.06 10.49
C LEU A 97 4.69 -7.90 8.96
N PHE A 98 3.58 -8.32 8.37
CA PHE A 98 3.38 -8.24 6.93
C PHE A 98 3.30 -6.78 6.46
N SER A 99 2.49 -5.94 7.13
CA SER A 99 2.37 -4.52 6.81
C SER A 99 3.71 -3.78 7.02
N ALA A 100 4.43 -4.06 8.12
CA ALA A 100 5.77 -3.50 8.33
C ALA A 100 6.74 -3.85 7.20
N LEU A 101 6.77 -5.11 6.75
CA LEU A 101 7.64 -5.54 5.63
C LEU A 101 7.26 -4.85 4.32
N CYS A 102 5.97 -4.62 4.05
CA CYS A 102 5.52 -3.91 2.85
C CYS A 102 5.81 -2.40 2.96
N PHE A 103 5.47 -1.77 4.07
CA PHE A 103 5.62 -0.32 4.28
C PHE A 103 7.09 0.10 4.39
N ALA A 104 7.97 -0.77 4.89
CA ALA A 104 9.42 -0.52 4.96
C ALA A 104 10.09 -0.31 3.59
N THR A 105 9.39 -0.51 2.49
CA THR A 105 9.97 -0.50 1.14
C THR A 105 9.82 0.82 0.38
N VAL A 106 8.89 1.69 0.78
CA VAL A 106 8.50 2.89 0.01
C VAL A 106 9.67 3.87 -0.10
N LEU A 107 10.18 4.37 1.03
CA LEU A 107 11.30 5.32 1.02
C LEU A 107 12.61 4.72 0.47
N PRO A 108 12.98 3.45 0.77
CA PRO A 108 14.12 2.81 0.11
C PRO A 108 13.98 2.75 -1.41
N ALA A 109 12.80 2.45 -1.97
CA ALA A 109 12.59 2.43 -3.42
C ALA A 109 12.84 3.81 -4.04
N VAL A 110 12.30 4.86 -3.43
CA VAL A 110 12.52 6.24 -3.91
C VAL A 110 13.98 6.64 -3.79
N ARG A 111 14.65 6.33 -2.67
CA ARG A 111 16.08 6.63 -2.47
C ARG A 111 16.95 5.95 -3.52
N LEU A 112 16.73 4.67 -3.79
CA LEU A 112 17.48 3.91 -4.79
C LEU A 112 17.17 4.42 -6.20
N GLY A 113 15.91 4.71 -6.51
CA GLY A 113 15.50 5.29 -7.78
C GLY A 113 16.14 6.66 -8.04
N LEU A 114 16.14 7.54 -7.06
CA LEU A 114 16.83 8.84 -7.14
C LEU A 114 18.32 8.68 -7.39
N ALA A 115 18.97 7.76 -6.69
CA ALA A 115 20.38 7.45 -6.87
C ALA A 115 20.65 6.88 -8.27
N LEU A 116 19.77 6.00 -8.76
CA LEU A 116 19.89 5.44 -10.11
C LEU A 116 19.81 6.51 -11.20
N LEU A 117 18.96 7.53 -11.05
CA LEU A 117 18.80 8.62 -11.99
C LEU A 117 19.82 9.77 -11.77
N ALA A 118 20.53 9.78 -10.67
CA ALA A 118 21.53 10.81 -10.38
C ALA A 118 22.73 10.69 -11.32
N PRO A 119 23.36 11.82 -11.71
CA PRO A 119 24.58 11.78 -12.53
C PRO A 119 25.77 11.19 -11.74
N ARG A 120 25.82 11.40 -10.42
CA ARG A 120 26.81 10.86 -9.48
C ARG A 120 26.15 10.56 -8.14
N LEU A 121 26.61 9.50 -7.43
CA LEU A 121 26.06 9.12 -6.13
C LEU A 121 26.24 10.20 -5.06
N ASP A 122 27.39 10.86 -5.09
CA ASP A 122 27.78 11.90 -4.13
C ASP A 122 27.55 13.33 -4.64
N ALA A 123 26.77 13.49 -5.73
CA ALA A 123 26.37 14.81 -6.20
C ALA A 123 25.57 15.50 -5.11
N GLY A 124 26.26 16.27 -4.27
CA GLY A 124 25.63 17.11 -3.27
C GLY A 124 24.64 18.02 -3.96
N THR A 125 23.40 18.02 -3.46
CA THR A 125 22.41 18.99 -3.93
C THR A 125 22.68 20.31 -3.23
N SER A 126 22.65 21.41 -3.98
CA SER A 126 22.69 22.75 -3.41
C SER A 126 21.54 22.92 -2.44
N VAL A 127 21.81 23.40 -1.24
CA VAL A 127 20.77 23.64 -0.22
C VAL A 127 20.57 25.14 -0.05
N ALA A 128 19.35 25.60 -0.29
CA ALA A 128 18.98 26.98 0.00
C ALA A 128 18.99 27.24 1.51
N GLY A 129 19.39 28.45 1.91
CA GLY A 129 19.31 28.87 3.29
C GLY A 129 17.89 28.84 3.88
N PRO A 130 17.73 29.04 5.22
CA PRO A 130 16.45 29.00 5.88
C PRO A 130 15.45 30.01 5.27
N ALA A 131 14.19 29.63 5.24
CA ALA A 131 13.11 30.42 4.66
C ALA A 131 11.90 30.48 5.61
N PRO A 132 11.97 31.26 6.68
CA PRO A 132 10.93 31.25 7.72
C PRO A 132 9.54 31.69 7.21
N ARG A 133 9.47 32.56 6.17
CA ARG A 133 8.20 32.91 5.54
C ARG A 133 7.61 31.75 4.78
N ALA A 134 8.41 31.06 3.96
CA ALA A 134 7.97 29.85 3.24
C ALA A 134 7.57 28.75 4.23
N ALA A 135 8.32 28.55 5.30
CA ALA A 135 7.99 27.57 6.35
C ALA A 135 6.62 27.84 6.98
N ARG A 136 6.30 29.09 7.31
CA ARG A 136 4.98 29.45 7.86
C ARG A 136 3.85 29.23 6.84
N LEU A 137 4.07 29.62 5.58
CA LEU A 137 3.09 29.38 4.52
C LEU A 137 2.82 27.90 4.34
N LEU A 138 3.86 27.07 4.22
CA LEU A 138 3.73 25.61 4.10
C LEU A 138 3.01 24.98 5.31
N ALA A 139 3.32 25.44 6.54
CA ALA A 139 2.62 24.99 7.73
C ALA A 139 1.12 25.38 7.71
N ALA A 140 0.80 26.57 7.20
CA ALA A 140 -0.61 26.99 7.01
C ALA A 140 -1.29 26.14 5.92
N CYS A 141 -0.62 25.87 4.79
CA CYS A 141 -1.14 24.98 3.75
C CYS A 141 -1.40 23.57 4.29
N PHE A 142 -0.49 23.04 5.12
CA PHE A 142 -0.71 21.75 5.80
C PHE A 142 -1.96 21.79 6.66
N ALA A 143 -2.09 22.78 7.55
CA ALA A 143 -3.22 22.87 8.47
C ALA A 143 -4.56 23.01 7.72
N VAL A 144 -4.62 23.85 6.69
CA VAL A 144 -5.82 24.02 5.86
C VAL A 144 -6.14 22.74 5.10
N SER A 145 -5.15 22.11 4.44
CA SER A 145 -5.35 20.87 3.71
C SER A 145 -5.83 19.74 4.62
N LEU A 146 -5.23 19.60 5.81
CA LEU A 146 -5.67 18.63 6.80
C LEU A 146 -7.12 18.86 7.25
N ALA A 147 -7.47 20.11 7.56
CA ALA A 147 -8.84 20.47 7.93
C ALA A 147 -9.84 20.15 6.81
N LEU A 148 -9.50 20.45 5.55
CA LEU A 148 -10.34 20.14 4.40
C LEU A 148 -10.50 18.63 4.19
N VAL A 149 -9.40 17.85 4.27
CA VAL A 149 -9.44 16.38 4.15
C VAL A 149 -10.30 15.76 5.24
N LEU A 150 -10.19 16.25 6.47
CA LEU A 150 -11.00 15.75 7.58
C LEU A 150 -12.47 16.16 7.50
N ALA A 151 -12.77 17.38 7.04
CA ALA A 151 -14.15 17.89 6.95
C ALA A 151 -14.88 17.35 5.70
N PHE A 152 -14.23 17.34 4.55
CA PHE A 152 -14.82 17.05 3.24
C PHE A 152 -14.07 15.95 2.45
N PRO A 153 -13.81 14.76 3.02
CA PRO A 153 -12.92 13.75 2.46
C PRO A 153 -13.28 13.35 1.02
N ARG A 154 -14.57 13.30 0.71
CA ARG A 154 -15.08 12.89 -0.61
C ARG A 154 -14.62 13.81 -1.76
N PHE A 155 -14.39 15.08 -1.47
CA PHE A 155 -14.04 16.09 -2.48
C PHE A 155 -12.57 16.48 -2.43
N THR A 156 -11.96 16.38 -1.26
CA THR A 156 -10.61 16.92 -0.99
C THR A 156 -9.56 15.83 -0.80
N PHE A 157 -9.92 14.54 -1.00
CA PHE A 157 -8.96 13.44 -0.91
C PHE A 157 -7.67 13.62 -1.75
N PRO A 158 -7.66 14.32 -2.91
CA PRO A 158 -6.42 14.52 -3.65
C PRO A 158 -5.36 15.31 -2.86
N LEU A 159 -5.80 16.14 -1.89
CA LEU A 159 -4.88 16.86 -1.01
C LEU A 159 -4.07 15.93 -0.10
N ALA A 160 -4.53 14.69 0.15
CA ALA A 160 -3.78 13.72 0.94
C ALA A 160 -2.43 13.38 0.30
N TRP A 161 -2.32 13.47 -1.03
CA TRP A 161 -1.10 13.16 -1.80
C TRP A 161 -0.11 14.35 -1.91
N VAL A 162 -0.34 15.43 -1.16
CA VAL A 162 0.56 16.57 -1.06
C VAL A 162 0.64 17.10 0.38
N LEU A 163 -0.19 16.55 1.26
CA LEU A 163 -0.35 17.01 2.64
C LEU A 163 0.96 16.91 3.43
N LEU A 164 1.59 15.73 3.41
CA LEU A 164 2.83 15.48 4.14
C LEU A 164 4.01 16.25 3.53
N TRP A 165 3.96 16.56 2.24
CA TRP A 165 4.95 17.43 1.63
C TRP A 165 4.94 18.82 2.27
N PHE A 166 3.78 19.43 2.45
CA PHE A 166 3.66 20.71 3.15
C PHE A 166 4.25 20.66 4.56
N LEU A 167 3.94 19.59 5.32
CA LEU A 167 4.46 19.41 6.67
C LEU A 167 5.98 19.29 6.68
N PHE A 168 6.53 18.37 5.91
CA PHE A 168 7.96 18.07 5.91
C PHE A 168 8.79 19.21 5.34
N GLU A 169 8.33 19.86 4.27
CA GLU A 169 8.99 21.02 3.70
C GLU A 169 8.95 22.22 4.64
N SER A 170 7.86 22.41 5.41
CA SER A 170 7.80 23.47 6.41
C SER A 170 8.90 23.31 7.46
N GLU A 171 9.16 22.06 7.90
CA GLU A 171 10.20 21.75 8.87
C GLU A 171 11.59 21.92 8.26
N LEU A 172 11.79 21.43 7.03
CA LEU A 172 13.04 21.58 6.30
C LEU A 172 13.40 23.06 6.05
N ALA A 173 12.41 23.90 5.72
CA ALA A 173 12.59 25.33 5.48
C ALA A 173 12.91 26.14 6.75
N ARG A 174 12.60 25.65 7.95
CA ARG A 174 12.92 26.29 9.23
C ARG A 174 14.39 26.08 9.62
N ARG A 175 14.99 24.95 9.20
CA ARG A 175 16.29 24.51 9.67
C ARG A 175 17.41 25.36 9.07
N ARG A 176 18.38 25.73 9.92
CA ARG A 176 19.56 26.53 9.54
C ARG A 176 20.73 25.67 9.05
N ASP A 177 20.60 24.37 9.13
CA ASP A 177 21.69 23.42 8.90
C ASP A 177 21.89 23.16 7.40
N ALA A 178 22.98 23.62 6.88
CA ALA A 178 23.36 23.50 5.47
C ALA A 178 24.20 22.22 5.22
N GLU A 179 23.72 21.03 5.59
CA GLU A 179 24.37 19.80 5.15
C GLU A 179 23.80 19.35 3.79
N PRO A 180 24.68 19.14 2.77
CA PRO A 180 24.27 18.93 1.38
C PRO A 180 23.90 17.47 1.06
N ARG A 181 23.26 16.74 1.96
CA ARG A 181 22.81 15.38 1.69
C ARG A 181 21.30 15.37 1.48
N LEU A 182 20.90 15.10 0.23
CA LEU A 182 19.51 15.01 -0.24
C LEU A 182 18.65 16.18 0.28
N SER A 183 18.78 17.32 -0.38
CA SER A 183 17.82 18.42 -0.20
C SER A 183 16.46 18.00 -0.73
N SER A 184 15.40 18.42 -0.06
CA SER A 184 14.07 18.35 -0.60
C SER A 184 13.98 19.00 -1.99
N ALA A 185 12.98 18.61 -2.78
CA ALA A 185 12.75 19.21 -4.09
C ALA A 185 12.64 20.74 -4.04
N LEU A 186 11.96 21.28 -3.03
CA LEU A 186 11.79 22.72 -2.86
C LEU A 186 13.11 23.41 -2.50
N GLN A 187 13.92 22.84 -1.62
CA GLN A 187 15.19 23.43 -1.24
C GLN A 187 16.20 23.41 -2.38
N ALA A 188 16.26 22.30 -3.12
CA ALA A 188 17.08 22.17 -4.32
C ALA A 188 16.65 23.20 -5.38
N PHE A 189 15.34 23.31 -5.64
CA PHE A 189 14.78 24.26 -6.57
C PHE A 189 15.11 25.72 -6.20
N ARG A 190 14.99 26.08 -4.93
CA ARG A 190 15.37 27.40 -4.42
C ARG A 190 16.86 27.70 -4.55
N ALA A 191 17.69 26.67 -4.52
CA ALA A 191 19.12 26.78 -4.75
C ALA A 191 19.52 26.76 -6.24
N GLY A 192 18.51 26.73 -7.16
CA GLY A 192 18.74 26.67 -8.60
C GLY A 192 18.90 25.26 -9.17
N ASP A 193 18.90 24.21 -8.34
CA ASP A 193 18.98 22.83 -8.80
C ASP A 193 17.56 22.26 -9.02
N ARG A 194 17.18 22.15 -10.29
CA ARG A 194 15.91 21.55 -10.71
C ARG A 194 16.00 20.03 -10.88
N GLY A 195 17.19 19.45 -10.84
CA GLY A 195 17.42 18.04 -11.14
C GLY A 195 16.72 17.09 -10.14
N VAL A 196 16.67 17.45 -8.84
CA VAL A 196 15.97 16.67 -7.82
C VAL A 196 14.48 16.58 -8.12
N LEU A 197 13.85 17.72 -8.42
CA LEU A 197 12.44 17.80 -8.79
C LEU A 197 12.11 16.92 -10.00
N PHE A 198 12.86 17.08 -11.09
CA PHE A 198 12.63 16.29 -12.30
C PHE A 198 12.84 14.79 -12.07
N ARG A 199 13.84 14.38 -11.29
CA ARG A 199 14.06 12.96 -10.97
C ARG A 199 12.90 12.38 -10.14
N LEU A 200 12.39 13.10 -9.15
CA LEU A 200 11.22 12.68 -8.37
C LEU A 200 10.00 12.49 -9.27
N LEU A 201 9.68 13.49 -10.09
CA LEU A 201 8.55 13.40 -11.02
C LEU A 201 8.72 12.25 -12.04
N ALA A 202 9.94 12.07 -12.57
CA ALA A 202 10.24 10.98 -13.50
C ALA A 202 10.10 9.58 -12.88
N LEU A 203 10.34 9.45 -11.57
CA LEU A 203 10.18 8.18 -10.85
C LEU A 203 8.72 7.88 -10.49
N GLY A 204 7.86 8.88 -10.36
CA GLY A 204 6.51 8.73 -9.85
C GLY A 204 5.70 7.67 -10.60
N LEU A 205 5.57 7.84 -11.91
CA LEU A 205 4.79 6.91 -12.74
C LEU A 205 5.41 5.50 -12.82
N PRO A 206 6.72 5.31 -13.07
CA PRO A 206 7.31 3.97 -13.11
C PRO A 206 7.21 3.21 -11.79
N LEU A 207 7.47 3.87 -10.65
CA LEU A 207 7.35 3.22 -9.34
C LEU A 207 5.88 2.92 -9.01
N GLY A 208 4.97 3.85 -9.26
CA GLY A 208 3.54 3.65 -9.08
C GLY A 208 2.99 2.53 -9.94
N PHE A 209 3.34 2.49 -11.23
CA PHE A 209 2.97 1.41 -12.13
C PHE A 209 3.47 0.04 -11.63
N THR A 210 4.75 -0.04 -11.22
CA THR A 210 5.32 -1.28 -10.69
C THR A 210 4.62 -1.72 -9.41
N TRP A 211 4.30 -0.79 -8.52
CA TRP A 211 3.56 -1.01 -7.28
C TRP A 211 2.19 -1.64 -7.57
N GLU A 212 1.42 -1.04 -8.47
CA GLU A 212 0.09 -1.52 -8.84
C GLU A 212 0.13 -2.84 -9.62
N ALA A 213 1.09 -3.02 -10.52
CA ALA A 213 1.26 -4.26 -11.26
C ALA A 213 1.56 -5.46 -10.33
N LEU A 214 2.36 -5.27 -9.27
CA LEU A 214 2.66 -6.29 -8.29
C LEU A 214 1.50 -6.57 -7.34
N ASN A 215 0.65 -5.57 -7.06
CA ASN A 215 -0.59 -5.75 -6.30
C ASN A 215 -1.64 -6.53 -7.09
N TRP A 216 -1.72 -6.30 -8.41
CA TRP A 216 -2.75 -6.90 -9.24
C TRP A 216 -2.73 -8.43 -9.21
N GLY A 217 -3.89 -9.03 -8.85
CA GLY A 217 -4.04 -10.46 -8.68
C GLY A 217 -3.25 -11.08 -7.51
N ALA A 218 -2.71 -10.29 -6.58
CA ALA A 218 -2.16 -10.80 -5.33
C ALA A 218 -3.29 -11.32 -4.42
N ALA A 219 -3.06 -12.45 -3.75
CA ALA A 219 -4.04 -13.00 -2.80
C ALA A 219 -4.17 -12.11 -1.55
N ARG A 220 -3.15 -11.35 -1.27
CA ARG A 220 -3.05 -10.38 -0.18
C ARG A 220 -2.58 -9.06 -0.77
N GLY A 221 -3.41 -8.03 -0.70
CA GLY A 221 -3.17 -6.75 -1.33
C GLY A 221 -4.20 -5.71 -0.92
N TRP A 222 -4.48 -4.79 -1.83
CA TRP A 222 -5.47 -3.73 -1.62
C TRP A 222 -6.29 -3.46 -2.87
N VAL A 223 -7.47 -2.87 -2.64
CA VAL A 223 -8.41 -2.41 -3.66
C VAL A 223 -8.82 -0.97 -3.39
N TYR A 224 -9.26 -0.23 -4.40
CA TYR A 224 -9.61 1.18 -4.28
C TYR A 224 -11.09 1.45 -4.45
N THR A 225 -11.61 2.40 -3.65
CA THR A 225 -12.98 2.91 -3.73
C THR A 225 -13.01 4.44 -3.80
N VAL A 226 -12.16 5.01 -4.66
CA VAL A 226 -12.02 6.48 -4.79
C VAL A 226 -13.31 7.08 -5.35
N PRO A 227 -14.00 7.99 -4.63
CA PRO A 227 -15.26 8.56 -5.09
C PRO A 227 -15.13 9.32 -6.41
N GLY A 228 -16.04 9.03 -7.36
CA GLY A 228 -16.07 9.69 -8.67
C GLY A 228 -15.02 9.22 -9.69
N PHE A 229 -14.09 8.34 -9.31
CA PHE A 229 -13.04 7.82 -10.18
C PHE A 229 -13.06 6.29 -10.22
N GLU A 230 -14.22 5.70 -10.41
CA GLU A 230 -14.37 4.25 -10.37
C GLU A 230 -13.90 3.54 -11.65
N SER A 231 -13.91 4.23 -12.79
CA SER A 231 -13.51 3.72 -14.12
C SER A 231 -13.05 4.89 -15.01
N PRO A 232 -12.13 4.71 -16.00
CA PRO A 232 -11.39 3.47 -16.27
C PRO A 232 -10.27 3.20 -15.25
N ARG A 233 -9.83 1.93 -15.19
CA ARG A 233 -8.75 1.46 -14.30
C ARG A 233 -7.62 0.81 -15.07
N LEU A 234 -6.44 0.88 -14.48
CA LEU A 234 -5.32 0.04 -14.85
C LEU A 234 -4.87 -0.70 -13.59
N PHE A 235 -4.89 -2.03 -13.63
CA PHE A 235 -4.82 -2.88 -12.44
C PHE A 235 -5.96 -2.56 -11.45
N GLU A 236 -5.65 -2.31 -10.18
CA GLU A 236 -6.65 -1.90 -9.18
C GLU A 236 -6.84 -0.39 -9.12
N MET A 237 -5.88 0.40 -9.60
CA MET A 237 -5.88 1.86 -9.52
C MET A 237 -6.74 2.50 -10.61
N PRO A 238 -7.65 3.44 -10.28
CA PRO A 238 -8.27 4.33 -11.27
C PRO A 238 -7.21 5.12 -12.04
N LEU A 239 -7.36 5.28 -13.37
CA LEU A 239 -6.37 5.98 -14.19
C LEU A 239 -5.97 7.37 -13.66
N PRO A 240 -6.90 8.24 -13.22
CA PRO A 240 -6.52 9.53 -12.64
C PRO A 240 -5.69 9.40 -11.36
N GLY A 241 -5.81 8.28 -10.61
CA GLY A 241 -5.04 8.01 -9.40
C GLY A 241 -3.53 7.94 -9.63
N TYR A 242 -3.10 7.55 -10.84
CA TYR A 242 -1.67 7.54 -11.20
C TYR A 242 -1.04 8.93 -11.14
N LEU A 243 -1.80 10.00 -11.37
CA LEU A 243 -1.32 11.38 -11.23
C LEU A 243 -0.94 11.70 -9.77
N GLY A 244 -1.55 11.01 -8.80
CA GLY A 244 -1.23 11.15 -7.38
C GLY A 244 0.20 10.70 -7.03
N TYR A 245 0.80 9.81 -7.82
CA TYR A 245 2.20 9.40 -7.61
C TYR A 245 3.19 10.53 -7.83
N LEU A 246 2.86 11.55 -8.62
CA LEU A 246 3.76 12.69 -8.86
C LEU A 246 3.97 13.51 -7.58
N PRO A 247 2.92 14.08 -6.93
CA PRO A 247 3.10 14.78 -5.67
C PRO A 247 3.52 13.86 -4.52
N PHE A 248 3.09 12.59 -4.51
CA PHE A 248 3.54 11.61 -3.52
C PHE A 248 5.07 11.44 -3.50
N LEU A 249 5.73 11.44 -4.65
CA LEU A 249 7.19 11.37 -4.69
C LEU A 249 7.85 12.64 -4.11
N LEU A 250 7.20 13.81 -4.17
CA LEU A 250 7.68 15.00 -3.48
C LEU A 250 7.61 14.84 -1.95
N GLU A 251 6.54 14.20 -1.45
CA GLU A 251 6.43 13.84 -0.02
C GLU A 251 7.54 12.89 0.40
N CYS A 252 7.78 11.83 -0.38
CA CYS A 252 8.87 10.88 -0.15
C CYS A 252 10.23 11.58 -0.14
N GLY A 253 10.49 12.49 -1.08
CA GLY A 253 11.73 13.27 -1.15
C GLY A 253 11.94 14.13 0.07
N ALA A 254 10.90 14.82 0.54
CA ALA A 254 10.96 15.62 1.76
C ALA A 254 11.17 14.77 3.02
N ALA A 255 10.49 13.61 3.12
CA ALA A 255 10.67 12.65 4.20
C ALA A 255 12.11 12.13 4.26
N LEU A 256 12.71 11.79 3.11
CA LEU A 256 14.11 11.38 3.01
C LEU A 256 15.08 12.51 3.43
N GLY A 257 14.79 13.75 3.08
CA GLY A 257 15.55 14.91 3.52
C GLY A 257 15.53 15.10 5.05
N LEU A 258 14.38 14.89 5.68
CA LEU A 258 14.25 14.90 7.15
C LEU A 258 15.00 13.74 7.80
N LEU A 259 14.88 12.54 7.23
CA LEU A 259 15.53 11.33 7.72
C LEU A 259 17.06 11.52 7.76
N ASP A 260 17.66 11.99 6.66
CA ASP A 260 19.12 12.16 6.57
C ASP A 260 19.64 13.12 7.62
N ARG A 261 18.94 14.23 7.85
CA ARG A 261 19.28 15.22 8.88
C ARG A 261 19.11 14.69 10.30
N THR A 262 18.10 13.85 10.51
CA THR A 262 17.82 13.28 11.83
C THR A 262 18.84 12.20 12.17
N VAL A 263 19.05 11.25 11.27
CA VAL A 263 19.96 10.10 11.51
C VAL A 263 21.42 10.52 11.66
N ALA A 264 21.87 11.55 10.91
CA ALA A 264 23.24 12.05 11.02
C ALA A 264 23.62 12.52 12.45
N ARG A 265 22.63 12.88 13.26
CA ARG A 265 22.83 13.47 14.61
C ARG A 265 22.30 12.61 15.75
N LEU A 266 21.72 11.44 15.44
CA LEU A 266 21.02 10.65 16.45
C LEU A 266 21.99 9.70 17.17
N PRO A 267 22.21 9.85 18.51
CA PRO A 267 22.96 8.89 19.31
C PRO A 267 22.33 7.50 19.26
N ARG A 268 23.13 6.44 19.33
CA ARG A 268 22.65 5.04 19.22
C ARG A 268 21.51 4.71 20.17
N GLN A 269 21.58 5.18 21.43
CA GLN A 269 20.51 4.95 22.42
C GLN A 269 19.20 5.60 22.01
N LYS A 270 19.22 6.84 21.53
CA LYS A 270 18.02 7.54 21.03
C LYS A 270 17.49 6.89 19.76
N ALA A 271 18.37 6.36 18.90
CA ALA A 271 17.94 5.61 17.71
C ALA A 271 17.15 4.34 18.10
N LEU A 272 17.60 3.60 19.12
CA LEU A 272 16.87 2.42 19.60
C LEU A 272 15.50 2.81 20.18
N ILE A 273 15.44 3.84 21.02
CA ILE A 273 14.17 4.35 21.57
C ILE A 273 13.22 4.73 20.44
N LEU A 274 13.72 5.43 19.41
CA LEU A 274 12.90 5.81 18.26
C LEU A 274 12.38 4.60 17.48
N LEU A 275 13.22 3.58 17.27
CA LEU A 275 12.78 2.33 16.61
C LEU A 275 11.69 1.62 17.40
N VAL A 276 11.80 1.54 18.73
CA VAL A 276 10.76 0.98 19.60
C VAL A 276 9.48 1.81 19.53
N ALA A 277 9.59 3.13 19.54
CA ALA A 277 8.45 4.03 19.42
C ALA A 277 7.74 3.88 18.05
N ILE A 278 8.49 3.77 16.96
CA ILE A 278 7.94 3.50 15.61
C ILE A 278 7.25 2.14 15.58
N ALA A 279 7.85 1.10 16.15
CA ALA A 279 7.22 -0.23 16.20
C ALA A 279 5.91 -0.22 17.01
N GLY A 280 5.89 0.49 18.14
CA GLY A 280 4.67 0.68 18.96
C GLY A 280 3.59 1.48 18.22
N PHE A 281 3.97 2.53 17.51
CA PHE A 281 3.07 3.33 16.69
C PHE A 281 2.47 2.50 15.55
N HIS A 282 3.31 1.76 14.81
CA HIS A 282 2.88 0.87 13.74
C HIS A 282 1.90 -0.22 14.24
N TRP A 283 2.20 -0.81 15.40
CA TRP A 283 1.28 -1.76 16.04
C TRP A 283 -0.11 -1.16 16.27
N GLN A 284 -0.19 0.08 16.73
CA GLN A 284 -1.47 0.74 16.94
C GLN A 284 -2.14 1.13 15.61
N ALA A 285 -1.38 1.65 14.65
CA ALA A 285 -1.90 2.00 13.32
C ALA A 285 -2.50 0.77 12.63
N ASP A 286 -1.80 -0.38 12.62
CA ASP A 286 -2.32 -1.64 12.07
C ASP A 286 -3.61 -2.10 12.78
N ARG A 287 -3.70 -1.95 14.10
CA ARG A 287 -4.93 -2.28 14.84
C ARG A 287 -6.12 -1.42 14.42
N PHE A 288 -5.92 -0.13 14.17
CA PHE A 288 -6.98 0.75 13.69
C PHE A 288 -7.34 0.45 12.24
N ALA A 289 -6.36 0.30 11.36
CA ALA A 289 -6.57 -0.08 9.96
C ALA A 289 -7.33 -1.41 9.85
N ARG A 290 -6.94 -2.42 10.62
CA ARG A 290 -7.60 -3.73 10.65
C ARG A 290 -9.08 -3.66 11.00
N ARG A 291 -9.51 -2.70 11.83
CA ARG A 291 -10.92 -2.49 12.20
C ARG A 291 -11.69 -1.64 11.19
N ALA A 292 -11.00 -0.77 10.48
CA ALA A 292 -11.63 0.26 9.66
C ALA A 292 -11.58 -0.03 8.16
N THR A 293 -10.42 -0.46 7.65
CA THR A 293 -10.08 -0.54 6.22
C THR A 293 -9.70 -1.94 5.75
N VAL A 294 -9.86 -2.98 6.57
CA VAL A 294 -9.72 -4.38 6.15
C VAL A 294 -11.07 -4.94 5.74
N VAL A 295 -11.16 -5.43 4.50
CA VAL A 295 -12.34 -6.11 3.95
C VAL A 295 -12.35 -7.57 4.36
N SER A 296 -11.22 -8.27 4.16
CA SER A 296 -11.12 -9.68 4.44
C SER A 296 -9.78 -10.06 5.08
N ILE A 297 -9.86 -11.06 5.95
CA ILE A 297 -8.70 -11.79 6.41
C ILE A 297 -8.49 -13.00 5.47
N GLU A 298 -7.31 -13.61 5.51
CA GLU A 298 -6.97 -14.82 4.75
C GLU A 298 -8.11 -15.85 4.87
N PRO A 299 -8.86 -16.13 3.76
CA PRO A 299 -10.10 -16.87 3.83
C PRO A 299 -9.86 -18.36 4.02
N ARG A 300 -10.65 -19.00 4.91
CA ARG A 300 -10.70 -20.44 5.12
C ARG A 300 -12.14 -20.92 5.01
N LEU A 301 -12.37 -22.10 4.48
CA LEU A 301 -13.73 -22.70 4.44
C LEU A 301 -14.31 -22.88 5.84
N SER A 302 -13.47 -23.11 6.83
CA SER A 302 -13.86 -23.15 8.25
C SER A 302 -14.39 -21.82 8.82
N ASP A 303 -14.28 -20.71 8.08
CA ASP A 303 -14.90 -19.44 8.46
C ASP A 303 -16.40 -19.39 8.08
N ALA A 304 -16.84 -20.32 7.23
CA ALA A 304 -18.23 -20.40 6.80
C ALA A 304 -19.15 -20.88 7.90
N LYS A 305 -20.12 -20.05 8.28
CA LYS A 305 -21.11 -20.36 9.31
C LYS A 305 -22.35 -21.06 8.71
N THR A 306 -22.56 -20.90 7.41
CA THR A 306 -23.71 -21.48 6.70
C THR A 306 -23.46 -22.91 6.22
N LEU A 307 -22.18 -23.33 6.18
CA LEU A 307 -21.82 -24.69 5.81
C LEU A 307 -21.86 -25.64 7.01
N PRO A 308 -22.43 -26.85 6.86
CA PRO A 308 -22.37 -27.87 7.90
C PRO A 308 -20.92 -28.24 8.23
N ALA A 309 -20.59 -28.38 9.52
CA ALA A 309 -19.24 -28.72 9.96
C ALA A 309 -18.68 -30.01 9.30
N GLN A 310 -19.55 -31.02 9.10
CA GLN A 310 -19.19 -32.26 8.41
C GLN A 310 -18.74 -32.04 6.95
N ASP A 311 -19.36 -31.08 6.25
CA ASP A 311 -18.98 -30.76 4.87
C ASP A 311 -17.63 -30.03 4.85
N VAL A 312 -17.42 -29.10 5.78
CA VAL A 312 -16.13 -28.41 5.93
C VAL A 312 -15.00 -29.43 6.22
N GLU A 313 -15.20 -30.33 7.19
CA GLU A 313 -14.20 -31.36 7.52
C GLU A 313 -13.93 -32.31 6.34
N ARG A 314 -14.96 -32.67 5.57
CA ARG A 314 -14.80 -33.49 4.37
C ARG A 314 -13.94 -32.76 3.31
N LEU A 315 -14.20 -31.49 3.07
CA LEU A 315 -13.44 -30.67 2.13
C LEU A 315 -12.00 -30.51 2.59
N GLU A 316 -11.77 -30.20 3.87
CA GLU A 316 -10.43 -30.04 4.42
C GLU A 316 -9.61 -31.34 4.36
N ARG A 317 -10.24 -32.50 4.62
CA ARG A 317 -9.60 -33.83 4.43
C ARG A 317 -9.25 -34.10 2.97
N ALA A 318 -10.02 -33.57 2.02
CA ALA A 318 -9.72 -33.62 0.59
C ALA A 318 -8.67 -32.56 0.17
N GLY A 319 -8.10 -31.78 1.11
CA GLY A 319 -7.10 -30.74 0.81
C GLY A 319 -7.70 -29.40 0.36
N LEU A 320 -9.03 -29.28 0.33
CA LEU A 320 -9.73 -28.05 -0.05
C LEU A 320 -9.98 -27.18 1.18
N ARG A 321 -9.11 -26.19 1.40
CA ARG A 321 -9.13 -25.35 2.60
C ARG A 321 -9.58 -23.91 2.34
N THR A 322 -9.47 -23.46 1.10
CA THR A 322 -9.74 -22.08 0.71
C THR A 322 -10.79 -22.02 -0.39
N PRO A 323 -11.47 -20.87 -0.60
CA PRO A 323 -12.34 -20.69 -1.76
C PRO A 323 -11.65 -20.99 -3.10
N ARG A 324 -10.37 -20.64 -3.23
CA ARG A 324 -9.57 -20.96 -4.44
C ARG A 324 -9.41 -22.45 -4.68
N ASP A 325 -9.23 -23.24 -3.63
CA ASP A 325 -9.12 -24.70 -3.77
C ASP A 325 -10.44 -25.27 -4.28
N VAL A 326 -11.58 -24.76 -3.77
CA VAL A 326 -12.92 -25.12 -4.24
C VAL A 326 -13.09 -24.82 -5.73
N LEU A 327 -12.69 -23.61 -6.15
CA LEU A 327 -12.81 -23.22 -7.56
C LEU A 327 -11.90 -24.05 -8.48
N ARG A 328 -10.69 -24.41 -8.02
CA ARG A 328 -9.79 -25.31 -8.77
C ARG A 328 -10.34 -26.72 -8.88
N ALA A 329 -11.00 -27.22 -7.84
CA ALA A 329 -11.63 -28.53 -7.84
C ALA A 329 -12.91 -28.58 -8.75
N GLY A 330 -13.50 -27.43 -9.04
CA GLY A 330 -14.54 -27.27 -10.02
C GLY A 330 -15.81 -28.10 -9.71
N ARG A 331 -16.31 -28.87 -10.68
CA ARG A 331 -17.57 -29.62 -10.57
C ARG A 331 -17.58 -30.76 -9.54
N SER A 332 -16.43 -31.15 -9.00
CA SER A 332 -16.35 -32.18 -7.94
C SER A 332 -16.89 -31.67 -6.59
N VAL A 333 -17.10 -30.35 -6.44
CA VAL A 333 -17.65 -29.73 -5.23
C VAL A 333 -19.13 -29.33 -5.48
N PRO A 334 -20.01 -29.49 -4.47
CA PRO A 334 -21.42 -29.09 -4.58
C PRO A 334 -21.61 -27.64 -5.03
N ALA A 335 -22.65 -27.40 -5.85
CA ALA A 335 -22.90 -26.08 -6.46
C ALA A 335 -22.96 -24.95 -5.44
N GLY A 336 -23.71 -25.11 -4.32
CA GLY A 336 -23.83 -24.06 -3.30
C GLY A 336 -22.50 -23.67 -2.65
N ILE A 337 -21.58 -24.61 -2.47
CA ILE A 337 -20.21 -24.33 -1.93
C ILE A 337 -19.39 -23.60 -2.99
N ARG A 338 -19.52 -23.95 -4.27
CA ARG A 338 -18.86 -23.22 -5.36
C ARG A 338 -19.39 -21.79 -5.49
N ASP A 339 -20.71 -21.60 -5.45
CA ASP A 339 -21.34 -20.29 -5.54
C ASP A 339 -20.85 -19.36 -4.41
N LEU A 340 -20.72 -19.90 -3.18
CA LEU A 340 -20.14 -19.19 -2.06
C LEU A 340 -18.66 -18.83 -2.32
N ALA A 341 -17.88 -19.78 -2.84
CA ALA A 341 -16.47 -19.60 -3.14
C ALA A 341 -16.24 -18.58 -4.27
N GLU A 342 -17.09 -18.62 -5.33
CA GLU A 342 -17.07 -17.64 -6.42
C GLU A 342 -17.27 -16.22 -5.88
N VAL A 343 -18.30 -16.02 -5.07
CA VAL A 343 -18.57 -14.70 -4.48
C VAL A 343 -17.43 -14.28 -3.55
N ALA A 344 -16.91 -15.19 -2.71
CA ALA A 344 -15.82 -14.88 -1.78
C ALA A 344 -14.53 -14.42 -2.48
N GLU A 345 -14.26 -14.90 -3.69
CA GLU A 345 -13.09 -14.50 -4.49
C GLU A 345 -13.31 -13.22 -5.31
N VAL A 346 -14.53 -12.74 -5.48
CA VAL A 346 -14.78 -11.45 -6.14
C VAL A 346 -14.12 -10.33 -5.34
N ALA A 347 -13.12 -9.66 -5.93
CA ALA A 347 -12.32 -8.63 -5.27
C ALA A 347 -11.80 -9.07 -3.88
N HIS A 348 -11.64 -10.39 -3.66
CA HIS A 348 -11.21 -11.00 -2.40
C HIS A 348 -12.06 -10.59 -1.19
N LEU A 349 -13.38 -10.42 -1.38
CA LEU A 349 -14.28 -9.96 -0.31
C LEU A 349 -14.37 -10.94 0.88
N GLY A 350 -14.04 -12.21 0.65
CA GLY A 350 -13.97 -13.23 1.70
C GLY A 350 -15.32 -13.86 2.07
N ILE A 351 -15.25 -14.98 2.78
CA ILE A 351 -16.42 -15.81 3.16
C ILE A 351 -17.46 -15.05 3.99
N PRO A 352 -17.10 -14.28 5.03
CA PRO A 352 -18.11 -13.60 5.85
C PRO A 352 -19.01 -12.62 5.04
N TRP A 353 -18.42 -11.93 4.05
CA TRP A 353 -19.21 -11.06 3.19
C TRP A 353 -19.99 -11.84 2.13
N ALA A 354 -19.46 -12.96 1.63
CA ALA A 354 -20.17 -13.84 0.71
C ALA A 354 -21.45 -14.40 1.37
N GLU A 355 -21.38 -14.86 2.61
CA GLU A 355 -22.54 -15.32 3.38
C GLU A 355 -23.57 -14.21 3.64
N ARG A 356 -23.11 -12.99 3.92
CA ARG A 356 -24.02 -11.84 4.06
C ARG A 356 -24.71 -11.48 2.74
N LEU A 357 -23.99 -11.58 1.62
CA LEU A 357 -24.56 -11.40 0.27
C LEU A 357 -25.58 -12.49 -0.03
N GLU A 358 -25.29 -13.75 0.30
CA GLU A 358 -26.26 -14.85 0.15
C GLU A 358 -27.51 -14.60 0.99
N SER A 359 -27.36 -14.17 2.24
CA SER A 359 -28.48 -13.79 3.11
C SER A 359 -29.28 -12.57 2.57
N ALA A 360 -28.65 -11.72 1.75
CA ALA A 360 -29.29 -10.64 1.02
C ALA A 360 -29.90 -11.11 -0.32
N GLY A 361 -29.94 -12.42 -0.59
CA GLY A 361 -30.52 -13.01 -1.80
C GLY A 361 -29.58 -12.99 -3.01
N VAL A 362 -28.27 -12.88 -2.82
CA VAL A 362 -27.27 -12.91 -3.90
C VAL A 362 -26.48 -14.22 -3.82
N ARG A 363 -26.81 -15.18 -4.68
CA ARG A 363 -26.11 -16.47 -4.80
C ARG A 363 -25.28 -16.51 -6.08
N GLY A 364 -23.98 -16.79 -5.91
CA GLY A 364 -23.05 -16.88 -7.00
C GLY A 364 -22.69 -15.54 -7.64
N GLN A 365 -21.62 -15.53 -8.40
CA GLN A 365 -21.09 -14.34 -9.06
C GLN A 365 -22.05 -13.73 -10.08
N ALA A 366 -22.86 -14.56 -10.73
CA ALA A 366 -23.81 -14.11 -11.74
C ALA A 366 -24.87 -13.16 -11.19
N MET A 367 -25.42 -13.48 -10.02
CA MET A 367 -26.41 -12.64 -9.35
C MET A 367 -25.78 -11.37 -8.80
N LEU A 368 -24.53 -11.44 -8.28
CA LEU A 368 -23.78 -10.25 -7.84
C LEU A 368 -23.55 -9.29 -9.00
N ALA A 369 -23.15 -9.80 -10.16
CA ALA A 369 -22.93 -8.99 -11.36
C ALA A 369 -24.20 -8.29 -11.88
N ALA A 370 -25.36 -8.94 -11.73
CA ALA A 370 -26.65 -8.38 -12.14
C ALA A 370 -27.26 -7.42 -11.10
N ALA A 371 -26.72 -7.38 -9.89
CA ALA A 371 -27.29 -6.58 -8.80
C ALA A 371 -27.16 -5.07 -9.06
N ASP A 372 -28.18 -4.32 -8.61
CA ASP A 372 -28.06 -2.87 -8.43
C ASP A 372 -27.28 -2.61 -7.12
N PRO A 373 -26.17 -1.88 -7.15
CA PRO A 373 -25.31 -1.73 -5.99
C PRO A 373 -25.95 -0.94 -4.85
N ASP A 374 -26.78 0.06 -5.14
CA ASP A 374 -27.40 0.89 -4.12
C ASP A 374 -28.53 0.12 -3.42
N ARG A 375 -29.36 -0.61 -4.15
CA ARG A 375 -30.36 -1.52 -3.58
C ARG A 375 -29.73 -2.66 -2.81
N LEU A 376 -28.61 -3.19 -3.28
CA LEU A 376 -27.85 -4.22 -2.58
C LEU A 376 -27.30 -3.70 -1.27
N TRP A 377 -26.75 -2.49 -1.27
CA TRP A 377 -26.23 -1.84 -0.06
C TRP A 377 -27.34 -1.64 0.99
N GLU A 378 -28.54 -1.18 0.58
CA GLU A 378 -29.70 -1.04 1.50
C GLU A 378 -30.10 -2.40 2.11
N ARG A 379 -30.13 -3.47 1.32
CA ARG A 379 -30.42 -4.82 1.84
C ARG A 379 -29.37 -5.28 2.86
N LEU A 380 -28.07 -5.06 2.58
CA LEU A 380 -27.00 -5.41 3.48
C LEU A 380 -27.04 -4.59 4.79
N ARG A 381 -27.43 -3.32 4.68
CA ARG A 381 -27.62 -2.43 5.83
C ARG A 381 -28.78 -2.89 6.71
N ALA A 382 -29.87 -3.34 6.11
CA ALA A 382 -31.07 -3.81 6.82
C ALA A 382 -30.83 -5.11 7.61
N GLN A 383 -29.82 -5.91 7.29
CA GLN A 383 -29.47 -7.13 8.03
C GLN A 383 -28.90 -6.85 9.44
N GLY A 384 -28.63 -5.60 9.81
CA GLY A 384 -27.97 -5.24 11.06
C GLY A 384 -26.46 -5.45 11.06
N GLY A 385 -25.84 -5.14 12.19
CA GLY A 385 -24.38 -5.12 12.31
C GLY A 385 -23.72 -3.94 11.58
N LYS A 386 -22.40 -3.97 11.40
CA LYS A 386 -21.66 -2.93 10.66
C LYS A 386 -21.97 -3.08 9.17
N PRO A 387 -22.60 -2.08 8.51
CA PRO A 387 -22.82 -2.15 7.07
C PRO A 387 -21.46 -2.02 6.33
N PRO A 388 -21.36 -2.58 5.11
CA PRO A 388 -20.20 -2.34 4.26
C PRO A 388 -20.17 -0.88 3.82
N ASP A 389 -19.00 -0.40 3.42
CA ASP A 389 -18.91 0.89 2.74
C ASP A 389 -19.63 0.82 1.39
N PRO A 390 -20.43 1.84 1.01
CA PRO A 390 -21.14 1.83 -0.28
C PRO A 390 -20.20 1.69 -1.48
N GLY A 391 -18.99 2.25 -1.38
CA GLY A 391 -17.93 2.11 -2.41
C GLY A 391 -17.49 0.66 -2.60
N LEU A 392 -17.39 -0.12 -1.52
CA LEU A 392 -17.08 -1.54 -1.61
C LEU A 392 -18.18 -2.33 -2.32
N VAL A 393 -19.45 -2.06 -2.03
CA VAL A 393 -20.54 -2.76 -2.71
C VAL A 393 -20.53 -2.46 -4.21
N ARG A 394 -20.31 -1.20 -4.61
CA ARG A 394 -20.12 -0.84 -6.02
C ARG A 394 -18.91 -1.55 -6.64
N LEU A 395 -17.81 -1.63 -5.92
CA LEU A 395 -16.61 -2.36 -6.35
C LEU A 395 -16.91 -3.85 -6.58
N TRP A 396 -17.58 -4.52 -5.64
CA TRP A 396 -17.92 -5.95 -5.76
C TRP A 396 -18.80 -6.24 -6.96
N VAL A 397 -19.87 -5.46 -7.14
CA VAL A 397 -20.77 -5.60 -8.32
C VAL A 397 -20.01 -5.40 -9.62
N ARG A 398 -19.15 -4.38 -9.70
CA ARG A 398 -18.34 -4.12 -10.89
C ARG A 398 -17.35 -5.26 -11.16
N LYS A 399 -16.59 -5.70 -10.15
CA LYS A 399 -15.62 -6.80 -10.28
C LYS A 399 -16.29 -8.11 -10.70
N ALA A 400 -17.50 -8.38 -10.20
CA ALA A 400 -18.28 -9.52 -10.64
C ALA A 400 -18.66 -9.44 -12.12
N ARG A 401 -18.88 -8.24 -12.67
CA ARG A 401 -19.14 -8.01 -14.11
C ARG A 401 -17.89 -8.17 -14.96
N GLU A 402 -16.73 -7.68 -14.49
CA GLU A 402 -15.46 -7.74 -15.19
C GLU A 402 -14.88 -9.17 -15.31
N SER A 403 -15.22 -10.05 -14.37
CA SER A 403 -14.71 -11.44 -14.31
C SER A 403 -15.58 -12.44 -15.10
N ARG A 404 -16.59 -11.99 -15.84
CA ARG A 404 -17.40 -12.75 -16.76
C ARG A 404 -16.85 -12.66 -18.19
#